data_277fc0de5f34d0dc3256784a30ac760f
#
_entry.id   277fc0de5f34d0dc3256784a30ac760f
#
_cell.length_a   1.000
_cell.length_b   1.000
_cell.length_c   1.000
_cell.angle_alpha   90.00
_cell.angle_beta   90.00
_cell.angle_gamma   90.00
#
_symmetry.space_group_name_H-M   'P 1'
#
loop_
_entity.id
_entity.type
_entity.pdbx_description
1 polymer ?
#
loop_
_entity_poly.entity_id
_entity_poly.type
_entity_poly.pdbx_seq_one_letter_code
_entity_poly.pdbx_strand_id
1 'polypeptide(L)'
;LYAGVGGFGFTAAQAGAGSVIGVETSDEAVAAGNAAAAQQGMGSVEFIAADATQWVREKPAPELIIVNPPRRGLGPDLPGWLNECSAERIIYSSCNPTTLARDLAAMDSWKVDQARLFDMFPQTPHMEVIALLSRI
;
A
#
# COMPACT_ATOMS: atom_id res chain seq x y z
N LEU A 1 3.17 1.40 -0.16
CA LEU A 1 3.08 2.82 0.21
C LEU A 1 2.25 2.96 1.48
N TYR A 2 2.59 3.94 2.31
CA TYR A 2 2.02 4.09 3.67
C TYR A 2 2.30 2.86 4.53
N ALA A 3 3.58 2.48 4.59
CA ALA A 3 4.01 1.16 5.05
C ALA A 3 3.86 0.96 6.57
N GLY A 4 3.78 2.02 7.36
CA GLY A 4 3.81 1.92 8.81
C GLY A 4 5.06 1.18 9.29
N VAL A 5 4.89 0.25 10.21
CA VAL A 5 5.97 -0.62 10.70
C VAL A 5 6.20 -1.86 9.82
N GLY A 6 5.54 -1.97 8.68
CA GLY A 6 5.86 -2.92 7.63
C GLY A 6 5.05 -4.20 7.57
N GLY A 7 3.90 -4.31 8.23
CA GLY A 7 3.11 -5.55 8.26
C GLY A 7 2.83 -6.13 6.87
N PHE A 8 2.34 -5.32 5.93
CA PHE A 8 2.10 -5.75 4.55
C PHE A 8 3.40 -6.10 3.81
N GLY A 9 4.49 -5.33 4.03
CA GLY A 9 5.78 -5.57 3.41
C GLY A 9 6.37 -6.91 3.84
N PHE A 10 6.33 -7.23 5.12
CA PHE A 10 6.80 -8.53 5.63
C PHE A 10 5.95 -9.69 5.10
N THR A 11 4.63 -9.51 5.06
CA THR A 11 3.73 -10.52 4.49
C THR A 11 4.03 -10.78 3.01
N ALA A 12 4.27 -9.73 2.22
CA ALA A 12 4.65 -9.86 0.83
C ALA A 12 5.97 -10.61 0.64
N ALA A 13 6.98 -10.29 1.46
CA ALA A 13 8.27 -11.00 1.43
C ALA A 13 8.12 -12.48 1.80
N GLN A 14 7.34 -12.80 2.83
CA GLN A 14 7.05 -14.19 3.24
C GLN A 14 6.26 -14.94 2.15
N ALA A 15 5.44 -14.25 1.39
CA ALA A 15 4.70 -14.82 0.25
C ALA A 15 5.57 -14.99 -1.02
N GLY A 16 6.84 -14.62 -0.99
CA GLY A 16 7.80 -14.86 -2.06
C GLY A 16 8.13 -13.63 -2.93
N ALA A 17 7.78 -12.41 -2.50
CA ALA A 17 8.25 -11.21 -3.19
C ALA A 17 9.78 -11.14 -3.14
N GLY A 18 10.42 -10.98 -4.31
CA GLY A 18 11.88 -10.99 -4.42
C GLY A 18 12.56 -9.75 -3.81
N SER A 19 11.86 -8.61 -3.82
CA SER A 19 12.29 -7.36 -3.20
C SER A 19 11.07 -6.57 -2.74
N VAL A 20 11.15 -5.95 -1.58
CA VAL A 20 10.08 -5.14 -1.00
C VAL A 20 10.63 -3.80 -0.54
N ILE A 21 10.05 -2.71 -1.01
CA ILE A 21 10.34 -1.36 -0.53
C ILE A 21 9.09 -0.81 0.13
N GLY A 22 9.18 -0.50 1.41
CA GLY A 22 8.13 0.16 2.19
C GLY A 22 8.40 1.66 2.29
N VAL A 23 7.44 2.49 1.90
CA VAL A 23 7.54 3.96 1.97
C VAL A 23 6.60 4.48 3.05
N GLU A 24 7.14 5.21 4.00
CA GLU A 24 6.44 5.73 5.17
C GLU A 24 7.01 7.09 5.57
N THR A 25 6.17 8.00 6.04
CA THR A 25 6.63 9.34 6.47
C THR A 25 7.20 9.36 7.89
N SER A 26 6.83 8.41 8.74
CA SER A 26 7.30 8.32 10.12
C SER A 26 8.70 7.71 10.19
N ASP A 27 9.70 8.51 10.56
CA ASP A 27 11.08 8.03 10.79
C ASP A 27 11.14 6.90 11.83
N GLU A 28 10.33 6.99 12.87
CA GLU A 28 10.27 5.96 13.93
C GLU A 28 9.73 4.64 13.39
N ALA A 29 8.67 4.68 12.58
CA ALA A 29 8.09 3.50 11.97
C ALA A 29 9.07 2.85 10.98
N VAL A 30 9.76 3.66 10.18
CA VAL A 30 10.81 3.21 9.24
C VAL A 30 11.96 2.54 9.99
N ALA A 31 12.45 3.16 11.07
CA ALA A 31 13.52 2.60 11.89
C ALA A 31 13.10 1.26 12.51
N ALA A 32 11.87 1.16 13.04
CA ALA A 32 11.32 -0.06 13.61
C ALA A 32 11.18 -1.16 12.55
N GLY A 33 10.69 -0.82 11.35
CA GLY A 33 10.56 -1.75 10.23
C GLY A 33 11.92 -2.31 9.78
N ASN A 34 12.91 -1.45 9.59
CA ASN A 34 14.26 -1.87 9.21
C ASN A 34 14.94 -2.72 10.30
N ALA A 35 14.75 -2.38 11.57
CA ALA A 35 15.27 -3.20 12.68
C ALA A 35 14.61 -4.60 12.69
N ALA A 36 13.31 -4.67 12.47
CA ALA A 36 12.58 -5.94 12.40
C ALA A 36 13.03 -6.78 11.18
N ALA A 37 13.25 -6.16 10.01
CA ALA A 37 13.78 -6.84 8.83
C ALA A 37 15.15 -7.45 9.11
N ALA A 38 16.06 -6.70 9.74
CA ALA A 38 17.39 -7.17 10.11
C ALA A 38 17.32 -8.35 11.11
N GLN A 39 16.48 -8.26 12.14
CA GLN A 39 16.31 -9.33 13.13
C GLN A 39 15.76 -10.63 12.52
N GLN A 40 14.92 -10.51 11.48
CA GLN A 40 14.34 -11.66 10.79
C GLN A 40 15.20 -12.16 9.62
N GLY A 41 16.35 -11.54 9.36
CA GLY A 41 17.21 -11.91 8.23
C GLY A 41 16.59 -11.63 6.84
N MET A 42 15.65 -10.69 6.76
CA MET A 42 14.94 -10.33 5.52
C MET A 42 15.68 -9.23 4.77
N GLY A 43 16.85 -9.55 4.21
CA GLY A 43 17.69 -8.59 3.48
C GLY A 43 17.08 -8.01 2.20
N SER A 44 15.98 -8.58 1.71
CA SER A 44 15.23 -8.08 0.55
C SER A 44 14.12 -7.08 0.92
N VAL A 45 13.95 -6.76 2.20
CA VAL A 45 12.96 -5.80 2.70
C VAL A 45 13.65 -4.56 3.21
N GLU A 46 13.28 -3.40 2.65
CA GLU A 46 13.80 -2.09 3.03
C GLU A 46 12.64 -1.11 3.27
N PHE A 47 12.77 -0.28 4.30
CA PHE A 47 11.83 0.81 4.57
C PHE A 47 12.53 2.16 4.41
N ILE A 48 11.84 3.11 3.75
CA ILE A 48 12.35 4.43 3.40
C ILE A 48 11.43 5.51 3.98
N ALA A 49 12.03 6.49 4.68
CA ALA A 49 11.31 7.65 5.19
C ALA A 49 11.10 8.65 4.05
N ALA A 50 9.87 8.71 3.52
CA ALA A 50 9.51 9.63 2.46
C ALA A 50 8.00 9.82 2.35
N ASP A 51 7.58 10.91 1.72
CA ASP A 51 6.22 11.07 1.24
C ASP A 51 5.96 10.16 0.03
N ALA A 52 4.86 9.40 0.08
CA ALA A 52 4.52 8.41 -0.95
C ALA A 52 4.41 9.05 -2.34
N THR A 53 3.73 10.20 -2.44
CA THR A 53 3.46 10.88 -3.72
C THR A 53 4.74 11.45 -4.34
N GLN A 54 5.66 11.94 -3.52
CA GLN A 54 6.95 12.45 -3.99
C GLN A 54 7.86 11.29 -4.42
N TRP A 55 7.94 10.25 -3.59
CA TRP A 55 8.84 9.12 -3.82
C TRP A 55 8.53 8.37 -5.12
N VAL A 56 7.25 8.13 -5.41
CA VAL A 56 6.86 7.38 -6.62
C VAL A 56 7.20 8.10 -7.92
N ARG A 57 7.30 9.42 -7.92
CA ARG A 57 7.66 10.21 -9.13
C ARG A 57 9.11 10.03 -9.55
N GLU A 58 9.97 9.61 -8.63
CA GLU A 58 11.43 9.50 -8.84
C GLU A 58 11.88 8.06 -9.10
N LYS A 59 11.00 7.10 -8.98
CA LYS A 59 11.33 5.67 -9.01
C LYS A 59 10.51 4.91 -10.05
N PRO A 60 11.08 3.86 -10.67
CA PRO A 60 10.31 2.98 -11.51
C PRO A 60 9.23 2.27 -10.68
N ALA A 61 8.09 2.03 -11.28
CA ALA A 61 7.01 1.29 -10.63
C ALA A 61 7.39 -0.20 -10.51
N PRO A 62 7.09 -0.83 -9.36
CA PRO A 62 7.22 -2.28 -9.20
C PRO A 62 6.07 -3.01 -9.91
N GLU A 63 6.16 -4.32 -10.01
CA GLU A 63 5.07 -5.16 -10.55
C GLU A 63 3.80 -5.10 -9.69
N LEU A 64 3.97 -5.07 -8.37
CA LEU A 64 2.89 -4.99 -7.39
C LEU A 64 3.06 -3.76 -6.50
N ILE A 65 2.00 -3.00 -6.35
CA ILE A 65 1.91 -1.89 -5.40
C ILE A 65 0.90 -2.25 -4.31
N ILE A 66 1.30 -2.10 -3.04
CA ILE A 66 0.39 -2.20 -1.90
C ILE A 66 0.22 -0.79 -1.34
N VAL A 67 -1.03 -0.33 -1.19
CA VAL A 67 -1.35 0.95 -0.59
C VAL A 67 -2.25 0.76 0.62
N ASN A 68 -1.88 1.37 1.74
CA ASN A 68 -2.68 1.38 2.97
C ASN A 68 -2.77 2.82 3.50
N PRO A 69 -3.46 3.73 2.78
CA PRO A 69 -3.48 5.13 3.11
C PRO A 69 -4.26 5.40 4.41
N PRO A 70 -4.07 6.59 5.01
CA PRO A 70 -4.89 7.04 6.11
C PRO A 70 -6.36 7.21 5.70
N ARG A 71 -7.26 7.48 6.66
CA ARG A 71 -8.72 7.59 6.43
C ARG A 71 -9.13 8.57 5.33
N ARG A 72 -8.30 9.56 5.00
CA ARG A 72 -8.54 10.52 3.91
C ARG A 72 -8.35 9.92 2.51
N GLY A 73 -7.79 8.72 2.37
CA GLY A 73 -7.47 8.06 1.11
C GLY A 73 -6.13 8.49 0.51
N LEU A 74 -5.96 8.25 -0.79
CA LEU A 74 -4.71 8.48 -1.53
C LEU A 74 -4.37 9.96 -1.76
N GLY A 75 -5.35 10.85 -1.62
CA GLY A 75 -5.20 12.24 -2.00
C GLY A 75 -5.37 12.47 -3.52
N PRO A 76 -5.18 13.72 -3.98
CA PRO A 76 -5.53 14.07 -5.36
C PRO A 76 -4.52 13.59 -6.41
N ASP A 77 -3.26 13.46 -6.07
CA ASP A 77 -2.18 13.25 -7.05
C ASP A 77 -1.84 11.79 -7.30
N LEU A 78 -1.89 10.96 -6.27
CA LEU A 78 -1.44 9.56 -6.36
C LEU A 78 -2.31 8.70 -7.30
N PRO A 79 -3.65 8.84 -7.37
CA PRO A 79 -4.46 8.12 -8.37
C PRO A 79 -4.02 8.36 -9.81
N GLY A 80 -3.68 9.60 -10.16
CA GLY A 80 -3.16 9.95 -11.50
C GLY A 80 -1.86 9.21 -11.81
N TRP A 81 -0.91 9.22 -10.89
CA TRP A 81 0.34 8.45 -11.05
C TRP A 81 0.08 6.94 -11.18
N LEU A 82 -0.81 6.39 -10.37
CA LEU A 82 -1.19 4.96 -10.43
C LEU A 82 -1.79 4.60 -11.80
N ASN A 83 -2.56 5.48 -12.42
CA ASN A 83 -3.09 5.26 -13.76
C ASN A 83 -1.98 5.16 -14.83
N GLU A 84 -0.91 5.94 -14.68
CA GLU A 84 0.16 6.05 -15.67
C GLU A 84 1.32 5.07 -15.43
N CYS A 85 1.51 4.58 -14.20
CA CYS A 85 2.64 3.72 -13.84
C CYS A 85 2.56 2.36 -14.55
N SER A 86 3.68 1.63 -14.60
CA SER A 86 3.78 0.31 -15.26
C SER A 86 3.43 -0.88 -14.36
N ALA A 87 2.94 -0.65 -13.15
CA ALA A 87 2.57 -1.73 -12.25
C ALA A 87 1.42 -2.58 -12.84
N GLU A 88 1.44 -3.88 -12.59
CA GLU A 88 0.43 -4.81 -13.11
C GLU A 88 -0.72 -5.02 -12.13
N ARG A 89 -0.45 -4.88 -10.83
CA ARG A 89 -1.41 -5.15 -9.76
C ARG A 89 -1.30 -4.13 -8.64
N ILE A 90 -2.46 -3.87 -8.01
CA ILE A 90 -2.53 -3.08 -6.78
C ILE A 90 -3.32 -3.87 -5.74
N ILE A 91 -2.82 -3.89 -4.51
CA ILE A 91 -3.58 -4.25 -3.32
C ILE A 91 -3.86 -2.96 -2.56
N TYR A 92 -5.14 -2.63 -2.42
CA TYR A 92 -5.58 -1.44 -1.70
C TYR A 92 -6.26 -1.86 -0.39
N SER A 93 -5.63 -1.60 0.75
CA SER A 93 -6.23 -1.75 2.07
C SER A 93 -6.76 -0.41 2.56
N SER A 94 -7.99 -0.36 3.05
CA SER A 94 -8.63 0.88 3.50
C SER A 94 -9.52 0.65 4.72
N CYS A 95 -9.38 1.51 5.71
CA CYS A 95 -10.28 1.58 6.86
C CYS A 95 -11.51 2.51 6.62
N ASN A 96 -11.65 3.06 5.42
CA ASN A 96 -12.75 3.96 5.06
C ASN A 96 -13.28 3.64 3.65
N PRO A 97 -14.40 2.90 3.54
CA PRO A 97 -14.94 2.50 2.24
C PRO A 97 -15.41 3.68 1.38
N THR A 98 -15.78 4.81 1.98
CA THR A 98 -16.18 6.01 1.22
C THR A 98 -15.00 6.62 0.46
N THR A 99 -13.86 6.78 1.11
CA THR A 99 -12.65 7.28 0.45
C THR A 99 -12.07 6.27 -0.52
N LEU A 100 -12.16 4.97 -0.22
CA LEU A 100 -11.80 3.90 -1.15
C LEU A 100 -12.62 4.01 -2.45
N ALA A 101 -13.93 4.13 -2.35
CA ALA A 101 -14.80 4.25 -3.54
C ALA A 101 -14.46 5.49 -4.38
N ARG A 102 -14.19 6.63 -3.73
CA ARG A 102 -13.77 7.86 -4.41
C ARG A 102 -12.44 7.68 -5.13
N ASP A 103 -11.47 7.08 -4.47
CA ASP A 103 -10.13 6.87 -5.03
C ASP A 103 -10.18 5.88 -6.20
N LEU A 104 -10.95 4.80 -6.09
CA LEU A 104 -11.17 3.85 -7.17
C LEU A 104 -11.86 4.49 -8.39
N ALA A 105 -12.80 5.43 -8.16
CA ALA A 105 -13.45 6.17 -9.24
C ALA A 105 -12.48 7.10 -10.00
N ALA A 106 -11.35 7.46 -9.41
CA ALA A 106 -10.28 8.24 -10.05
C ALA A 106 -9.18 7.37 -10.68
N MET A 107 -9.27 6.04 -10.53
CA MET A 107 -8.27 5.08 -11.01
C MET A 107 -8.77 4.38 -12.29
N ASP A 108 -8.94 5.15 -13.36
CA ASP A 108 -9.60 4.72 -14.62
C ASP A 108 -8.89 3.59 -15.36
N SER A 109 -7.60 3.39 -15.12
CA SER A 109 -6.79 2.32 -15.72
C SER A 109 -6.88 0.98 -14.97
N TRP A 110 -7.69 0.93 -13.90
CA TRP A 110 -7.75 -0.21 -13.00
C TRP A 110 -9.18 -0.73 -12.83
N LYS A 111 -9.32 -2.04 -12.74
CA LYS A 111 -10.56 -2.71 -12.34
C LYS A 111 -10.38 -3.46 -11.03
N VAL A 112 -11.42 -3.53 -10.25
CA VAL A 112 -11.45 -4.35 -9.04
C VAL A 112 -11.77 -5.79 -9.42
N ASP A 113 -10.81 -6.69 -9.23
CA ASP A 113 -11.01 -8.12 -9.46
C ASP A 113 -11.69 -8.77 -8.25
N GLN A 114 -11.32 -8.34 -7.04
CA GLN A 114 -11.86 -8.86 -5.79
C GLN A 114 -11.82 -7.79 -4.71
N ALA A 115 -12.85 -7.76 -3.88
CA ALA A 115 -12.86 -6.99 -2.64
C ALA A 115 -13.31 -7.87 -1.48
N ARG A 116 -12.68 -7.69 -0.31
CA ARG A 116 -13.04 -8.39 0.92
C ARG A 116 -13.10 -7.41 2.08
N LEU A 117 -14.20 -7.52 2.83
CA LEU A 117 -14.40 -6.75 4.06
C LEU A 117 -13.97 -7.60 5.25
N PHE A 118 -13.26 -6.97 6.19
CA PHE A 118 -12.86 -7.54 7.47
C PHE A 118 -13.48 -6.73 8.61
N ASP A 119 -14.31 -7.38 9.41
CA ASP A 119 -14.88 -6.82 10.63
C ASP A 119 -13.91 -7.04 11.79
N MET A 120 -12.88 -6.19 11.85
CA MET A 120 -11.83 -6.28 12.87
C MET A 120 -12.22 -5.62 14.20
N PHE A 121 -13.27 -4.82 14.19
CA PHE A 121 -13.78 -4.07 15.35
C PHE A 121 -15.28 -4.28 15.50
N PRO A 122 -15.72 -5.50 15.91
CA PRO A 122 -17.15 -5.82 16.04
C PRO A 122 -17.90 -4.82 16.92
N GLN A 123 -19.16 -4.51 16.57
CA GLN A 123 -20.03 -3.54 17.26
C GLN A 123 -19.56 -2.08 17.15
N THR A 124 -18.64 -1.77 16.24
CA THR A 124 -18.25 -0.41 15.87
C THR A 124 -18.49 -0.17 14.38
N PRO A 125 -18.55 1.10 13.89
CA PRO A 125 -18.64 1.39 12.46
C PRO A 125 -17.29 1.22 11.73
N HIS A 126 -16.26 0.76 12.41
CA HIS A 126 -14.93 0.58 11.83
C HIS A 126 -14.81 -0.77 11.16
N MET A 127 -14.29 -0.76 9.95
CA MET A 127 -14.04 -1.95 9.13
C MET A 127 -12.76 -1.76 8.32
N GLU A 128 -12.21 -2.85 7.83
CA GLU A 128 -11.13 -2.83 6.85
C GLU A 128 -11.61 -3.48 5.57
N VAL A 129 -11.32 -2.86 4.43
CA VAL A 129 -11.61 -3.41 3.11
C VAL A 129 -10.31 -3.57 2.35
N ILE A 130 -10.06 -4.77 1.85
CA ILE A 130 -8.93 -5.03 0.94
C ILE A 130 -9.49 -5.27 -0.45
N ALA A 131 -9.04 -4.49 -1.41
CA ALA A 131 -9.35 -4.64 -2.82
C ALA A 131 -8.10 -5.06 -3.61
N LEU A 132 -8.25 -6.06 -4.47
CA LEU A 132 -7.26 -6.47 -5.45
C LEU A 132 -7.65 -5.87 -6.79
N LEU A 133 -6.72 -5.16 -7.42
CA LEU A 133 -6.93 -4.50 -8.70
C LEU A 133 -5.92 -5.02 -9.74
N SER A 134 -6.39 -5.11 -10.98
CA SER A 134 -5.55 -5.35 -12.15
C SER A 134 -5.79 -4.28 -13.22
N ARG A 135 -4.88 -4.18 -14.17
CA ARG A 135 -5.03 -3.29 -15.33
C ARG A 135 -6.26 -3.69 -16.17
N ILE A 136 -6.93 -2.68 -16.72
CA ILE A 136 -8.01 -2.87 -17.69
C ILE A 136 -7.41 -3.28 -19.03
#